data_1b6042308650c2d1b42e07d5b305fa0c
#
_entry.id   1b6042308650c2d1b42e07d5b305fa0c
#
_cell.length_a   1.000
_cell.length_b   1.000
_cell.length_c   1.000
_cell.angle_alpha   90.00
_cell.angle_beta   90.00
_cell.angle_gamma   90.00
#
_symmetry.space_group_name_H-M   'P 1'
#
loop_
_entity.id
_entity.type
_entity.pdbx_description
1 polymer ?
#
loop_
_entity_poly.entity_id
_entity_poly.type
_entity_poly.pdbx_seq_one_letter_code
_entity_poly.pdbx_strand_id
1 'polypeptide(L)'
;MGMLKCAMLATALVFCVTAADAGWQEDATPFDANRLSKLDESRAKGLAEAQAGSDMTTIHAVLDPAPEATGEGALAGKWRCRTIKLGGLTPDVVYSWFNCRISHRDGGLFFEKITGSQRVAGMLYPREEGGYVLLGATSVGNEPPHRYSGNHGSAGAEATPDDAVGVLSSLGANRARIEFPYPVQESTFDVIELKR
;
A
#
# COMPACT_ATOMS: atom_id res chain seq x y z
N MET A 1 -3.82 -8.07 -75.61
CA MET A 1 -3.16 -8.91 -74.60
C MET A 1 -2.65 -7.93 -73.52
N GLY A 2 -3.44 -7.68 -72.50
CA GLY A 2 -3.11 -6.76 -71.40
C GLY A 2 -2.82 -7.58 -70.15
N MET A 3 -1.59 -7.47 -69.64
CA MET A 3 -1.18 -8.10 -68.39
C MET A 3 -1.61 -7.22 -67.19
N LEU A 4 -2.54 -7.74 -66.42
CA LEU A 4 -2.97 -7.15 -65.15
C LEU A 4 -1.92 -7.47 -64.07
N LYS A 5 -1.23 -6.43 -63.59
CA LYS A 5 -0.28 -6.57 -62.47
C LYS A 5 -1.09 -6.40 -61.15
N CYS A 6 -1.21 -7.53 -60.43
CA CYS A 6 -1.77 -7.54 -59.08
C CYS A 6 -0.67 -7.04 -58.08
N ALA A 7 -0.90 -5.88 -57.47
CA ALA A 7 -0.03 -5.39 -56.38
C ALA A 7 -0.60 -5.93 -55.06
N MET A 8 0.18 -6.81 -54.39
CA MET A 8 -0.10 -7.25 -53.00
C MET A 8 0.34 -6.16 -52.03
N LEU A 9 -0.64 -5.54 -51.35
CA LEU A 9 -0.35 -4.70 -50.18
C LEU A 9 -0.14 -5.57 -48.95
N ALA A 10 1.08 -5.62 -48.47
CA ALA A 10 1.39 -6.28 -47.20
C ALA A 10 1.10 -5.29 -46.04
N THR A 11 0.04 -5.53 -45.28
CA THR A 11 -0.30 -4.76 -44.09
C THR A 11 0.55 -5.32 -42.92
N ALA A 12 1.55 -4.56 -42.48
CA ALA A 12 2.32 -4.89 -41.28
C ALA A 12 1.49 -4.54 -40.04
N LEU A 13 1.07 -5.55 -39.29
CA LEU A 13 0.50 -5.36 -37.95
C LEU A 13 1.66 -5.00 -37.00
N VAL A 14 1.68 -3.75 -36.56
CA VAL A 14 2.55 -3.33 -35.46
C VAL A 14 1.87 -3.75 -34.14
N PHE A 15 2.35 -4.81 -33.53
CA PHE A 15 2.02 -5.15 -32.15
C PHE A 15 2.72 -4.13 -31.24
N CYS A 16 1.98 -3.15 -30.71
CA CYS A 16 2.41 -2.42 -29.54
C CYS A 16 2.42 -3.40 -28.35
N VAL A 17 3.58 -3.91 -28.00
CA VAL A 17 3.80 -4.57 -26.72
C VAL A 17 3.80 -3.43 -25.69
N THR A 18 2.67 -3.21 -25.02
CA THR A 18 2.66 -2.43 -23.77
C THR A 18 3.49 -3.25 -22.79
N ALA A 19 4.61 -2.68 -22.30
CA ALA A 19 5.27 -3.24 -21.13
C ALA A 19 4.19 -3.28 -20.04
N ALA A 20 3.79 -4.47 -19.63
CA ALA A 20 3.02 -4.65 -18.43
C ALA A 20 3.92 -4.11 -17.31
N ASP A 21 3.50 -3.05 -16.62
CA ASP A 21 4.13 -2.67 -15.37
C ASP A 21 4.11 -3.91 -14.48
N ALA A 22 5.30 -4.36 -14.07
CA ALA A 22 5.43 -5.48 -13.16
C ALA A 22 4.58 -5.16 -11.94
N GLY A 23 3.49 -5.91 -11.75
CA GLY A 23 2.55 -5.64 -10.67
C GLY A 23 3.22 -5.93 -9.32
N TRP A 24 2.66 -5.40 -8.23
CA TRP A 24 3.14 -5.67 -6.87
C TRP A 24 3.30 -7.17 -6.56
N GLN A 25 2.58 -8.04 -7.27
CA GLN A 25 2.61 -9.50 -7.11
C GLN A 25 3.99 -10.10 -7.43
N GLU A 26 4.75 -9.49 -8.34
CA GLU A 26 6.09 -9.96 -8.70
C GLU A 26 7.14 -9.61 -7.65
N ASP A 27 6.89 -8.53 -6.89
CA ASP A 27 7.80 -8.04 -5.85
C ASP A 27 7.44 -8.54 -4.46
N ALA A 28 6.16 -8.89 -4.22
CA ALA A 28 5.69 -9.35 -2.92
C ALA A 28 6.23 -10.74 -2.58
N THR A 29 6.68 -10.91 -1.31
CA THR A 29 6.95 -12.26 -0.80
C THR A 29 5.66 -13.07 -0.76
N PRO A 30 5.70 -14.40 -0.87
CA PRO A 30 4.50 -15.25 -0.74
C PRO A 30 3.76 -15.05 0.59
N PHE A 31 4.50 -14.80 1.68
CA PHE A 31 3.94 -14.52 2.99
C PHE A 31 3.13 -13.21 2.97
N ASP A 32 3.67 -12.17 2.37
CA ASP A 32 3.05 -10.85 2.30
C ASP A 32 1.88 -10.80 1.34
N ALA A 33 1.99 -11.48 0.20
CA ALA A 33 0.85 -11.66 -0.71
C ALA A 33 -0.33 -12.36 -0.01
N ASN A 34 -0.06 -13.37 0.82
CA ASN A 34 -1.07 -14.03 1.63
C ASN A 34 -1.68 -13.08 2.69
N ARG A 35 -0.89 -12.21 3.34
CA ARG A 35 -1.44 -11.19 4.27
C ARG A 35 -2.36 -10.22 3.53
N LEU A 36 -1.93 -9.70 2.39
CA LEU A 36 -2.72 -8.77 1.56
C LEU A 36 -4.05 -9.39 1.10
N SER A 37 -4.08 -10.68 0.74
CA SER A 37 -5.31 -11.38 0.37
C SER A 37 -6.32 -11.50 1.52
N LYS A 38 -5.88 -11.31 2.77
CA LYS A 38 -6.71 -11.37 3.98
C LYS A 38 -7.05 -10.00 4.56
N LEU A 39 -7.01 -8.94 3.75
CA LEU A 39 -7.27 -7.57 4.22
C LEU A 39 -8.60 -7.45 4.95
N ASP A 40 -9.69 -7.93 4.34
CA ASP A 40 -11.03 -7.82 4.91
C ASP A 40 -11.21 -8.69 6.16
N GLU A 41 -10.62 -9.89 6.17
CA GLU A 41 -10.61 -10.79 7.33
C GLU A 41 -9.89 -10.14 8.51
N SER A 42 -8.68 -9.61 8.28
CA SER A 42 -7.88 -8.94 9.29
C SER A 42 -8.58 -7.69 9.83
N ARG A 43 -9.19 -6.89 8.95
CA ARG A 43 -9.99 -5.72 9.35
C ARG A 43 -11.17 -6.11 10.25
N ALA A 44 -11.96 -7.10 9.84
CA ALA A 44 -13.10 -7.56 10.61
C ALA A 44 -12.69 -8.07 11.99
N LYS A 45 -11.61 -8.86 12.04
CA LYS A 45 -11.06 -9.40 13.29
C LYS A 45 -10.51 -8.27 14.18
N GLY A 46 -9.70 -7.36 13.65
CA GLY A 46 -9.16 -6.23 14.40
C GLY A 46 -10.26 -5.34 14.97
N LEU A 47 -11.31 -5.04 14.19
CA LEU A 47 -12.49 -4.30 14.68
C LEU A 47 -13.23 -5.03 15.79
N ALA A 48 -13.40 -6.36 15.70
CA ALA A 48 -14.04 -7.14 16.75
C ALA A 48 -13.23 -7.13 18.06
N GLU A 49 -11.92 -7.24 17.98
CA GLU A 49 -11.00 -7.18 19.12
C GLU A 49 -10.95 -5.77 19.74
N ALA A 50 -11.10 -4.71 18.91
CA ALA A 50 -11.10 -3.33 19.36
C ALA A 50 -12.38 -2.89 20.09
N GLN A 51 -13.47 -3.66 20.06
CA GLN A 51 -14.75 -3.29 20.70
C GLN A 51 -14.65 -3.00 22.20
N ALA A 52 -13.65 -3.56 22.88
CA ALA A 52 -13.41 -3.29 24.31
C ALA A 52 -12.56 -2.02 24.55
N GLY A 53 -12.12 -1.36 23.47
CA GLY A 53 -11.29 -0.14 23.53
C GLY A 53 -12.10 1.15 23.69
N SER A 54 -11.41 2.27 23.72
CA SER A 54 -12.00 3.60 23.97
C SER A 54 -12.13 4.46 22.71
N ASP A 55 -11.48 4.08 21.60
CA ASP A 55 -11.30 4.95 20.43
C ASP A 55 -12.18 4.59 19.22
N MET A 56 -13.24 3.78 19.42
CA MET A 56 -14.11 3.29 18.34
C MET A 56 -14.67 4.40 17.45
N THR A 57 -15.05 5.54 17.99
CA THR A 57 -15.52 6.70 17.21
C THR A 57 -14.45 7.17 16.21
N THR A 58 -13.20 7.26 16.65
CA THR A 58 -12.06 7.62 15.79
C THR A 58 -11.79 6.56 14.73
N ILE A 59 -11.84 5.29 15.13
CA ILE A 59 -11.61 4.14 14.26
C ILE A 59 -12.64 4.11 13.13
N HIS A 60 -13.92 4.22 13.46
CA HIS A 60 -15.01 4.27 12.47
C HIS A 60 -14.89 5.47 11.53
N ALA A 61 -14.53 6.66 12.05
CA ALA A 61 -14.32 7.85 11.21
C ALA A 61 -13.23 7.68 10.14
N VAL A 62 -12.29 6.75 10.35
CA VAL A 62 -11.23 6.43 9.41
C VAL A 62 -11.60 5.26 8.50
N LEU A 63 -12.22 4.21 9.03
CA LEU A 63 -12.46 2.95 8.30
C LEU A 63 -13.78 2.92 7.52
N ASP A 64 -14.84 3.58 7.99
CA ASP A 64 -16.15 3.52 7.34
C ASP A 64 -16.24 4.28 5.99
N PRO A 65 -15.52 5.41 5.77
CA PRO A 65 -15.59 6.09 4.48
C PRO A 65 -15.17 5.17 3.33
N ALA A 66 -15.98 5.14 2.26
CA ALA A 66 -15.66 4.40 1.06
C ALA A 66 -14.43 5.03 0.35
N PRO A 67 -13.57 4.21 -0.28
CA PRO A 67 -12.50 4.71 -1.12
C PRO A 67 -13.02 5.55 -2.30
N GLU A 68 -12.28 6.62 -2.63
CA GLU A 68 -12.55 7.46 -3.79
C GLU A 68 -11.44 7.31 -4.83
N ALA A 69 -11.83 7.36 -6.12
CA ALA A 69 -10.85 7.37 -7.20
C ALA A 69 -10.01 8.66 -7.14
N THR A 70 -8.69 8.51 -7.16
CA THR A 70 -7.76 9.63 -7.04
C THR A 70 -6.54 9.38 -7.91
N GLY A 71 -6.16 10.36 -8.72
CA GLY A 71 -4.94 10.29 -9.54
C GLY A 71 -3.67 10.45 -8.69
N GLU A 72 -2.56 9.93 -9.18
CA GLU A 72 -1.24 9.96 -8.52
C GLU A 72 -0.79 11.35 -8.08
N GLY A 73 -0.99 12.35 -8.96
CA GLY A 73 -0.63 13.74 -8.67
C GLY A 73 -1.32 14.33 -7.45
N ALA A 74 -2.52 13.85 -7.12
CA ALA A 74 -3.24 14.28 -5.94
C ALA A 74 -2.74 13.61 -4.65
N LEU A 75 -2.08 12.46 -4.73
CA LEU A 75 -1.51 11.77 -3.58
C LEU A 75 -0.13 12.33 -3.19
N ALA A 76 0.67 12.75 -4.16
CA ALA A 76 2.01 13.26 -3.91
C ALA A 76 1.99 14.54 -3.04
N GLY A 77 2.93 14.65 -2.10
CA GLY A 77 3.08 15.81 -1.23
C GLY A 77 3.28 15.46 0.24
N LYS A 78 3.20 16.50 1.08
CA LYS A 78 3.31 16.39 2.54
C LYS A 78 1.95 16.02 3.14
N TRP A 79 1.99 15.16 4.16
CA TRP A 79 0.83 14.69 4.89
C TRP A 79 1.08 14.74 6.40
N ARG A 80 0.03 14.95 7.18
CA ARG A 80 0.00 14.57 8.58
C ARG A 80 -0.53 13.14 8.64
N CYS A 81 0.04 12.31 9.50
CA CYS A 81 -0.37 10.92 9.62
C CYS A 81 -0.41 10.47 11.08
N ARG A 82 -1.28 9.52 11.39
CA ARG A 82 -1.27 8.82 12.68
C ARG A 82 -1.49 7.33 12.47
N THR A 83 -0.85 6.54 13.30
CA THR A 83 -1.07 5.09 13.35
C THR A 83 -2.23 4.78 14.29
N ILE A 84 -3.06 3.83 13.93
CA ILE A 84 -4.12 3.24 14.74
C ILE A 84 -3.86 1.74 14.71
N LYS A 85 -3.75 1.10 15.88
CA LYS A 85 -3.58 -0.34 16.03
C LYS A 85 -4.83 -0.95 16.60
N LEU A 86 -5.28 -2.07 16.06
CA LEU A 86 -6.50 -2.76 16.45
C LEU A 86 -6.21 -4.22 16.80
N GLY A 87 -6.62 -4.61 17.98
CA GLY A 87 -6.48 -5.98 18.49
C GLY A 87 -5.05 -6.38 18.85
N GLY A 88 -4.87 -7.66 19.14
CA GLY A 88 -3.57 -8.20 19.56
C GLY A 88 -3.27 -7.91 21.03
N LEU A 89 -2.18 -7.20 21.33
CA LEU A 89 -1.77 -6.94 22.71
C LEU A 89 -2.71 -6.03 23.49
N THR A 90 -3.40 -5.13 22.79
CA THR A 90 -4.38 -4.20 23.36
C THR A 90 -5.58 -4.10 22.44
N PRO A 91 -6.79 -3.79 22.96
CA PRO A 91 -7.98 -3.63 22.11
C PRO A 91 -7.76 -2.61 21.00
N ASP A 92 -7.34 -1.41 21.35
CA ASP A 92 -7.00 -0.35 20.41
C ASP A 92 -5.87 0.54 20.93
N VAL A 93 -5.17 1.23 20.02
CA VAL A 93 -4.26 2.34 20.31
C VAL A 93 -4.34 3.35 19.18
N VAL A 94 -4.70 4.60 19.50
CA VAL A 94 -4.65 5.72 18.57
C VAL A 94 -3.49 6.63 18.91
N TYR A 95 -2.48 6.66 18.05
CA TYR A 95 -1.28 7.49 18.25
C TYR A 95 -1.55 8.96 17.90
N SER A 96 -0.65 9.83 18.35
CA SER A 96 -0.63 11.24 17.96
C SER A 96 -0.26 11.44 16.49
N TRP A 97 -0.39 12.69 15.98
CA TRP A 97 -0.09 13.05 14.61
C TRP A 97 1.40 13.26 14.38
N PHE A 98 1.90 12.63 13.33
CA PHE A 98 3.27 12.70 12.81
C PHE A 98 3.32 13.34 11.41
N ASN A 99 4.51 13.47 10.85
CA ASN A 99 4.73 13.91 9.48
C ASN A 99 4.97 12.70 8.57
N CYS A 100 4.25 12.69 7.46
CA CYS A 100 4.41 11.72 6.39
C CYS A 100 4.60 12.44 5.05
N ARG A 101 5.04 11.71 4.05
CA ARG A 101 5.18 12.19 2.67
C ARG A 101 4.88 11.07 1.69
N ILE A 102 4.26 11.45 0.58
CA ILE A 102 4.21 10.62 -0.64
C ILE A 102 4.96 11.40 -1.71
N SER A 103 5.92 10.77 -2.37
CA SER A 103 6.77 11.40 -3.39
C SER A 103 6.98 10.47 -4.57
N HIS A 104 7.33 11.01 -5.73
CA HIS A 104 7.77 10.19 -6.86
C HIS A 104 9.20 9.70 -6.60
N ARG A 105 9.42 8.40 -6.78
CA ARG A 105 10.72 7.73 -6.67
C ARG A 105 10.75 6.52 -7.62
N ASP A 106 11.82 6.35 -8.35
CA ASP A 106 12.08 5.20 -9.23
C ASP A 106 10.91 4.90 -10.21
N GLY A 107 10.26 5.95 -10.71
CA GLY A 107 9.15 5.85 -11.66
C GLY A 107 7.77 5.60 -11.06
N GLY A 108 7.65 5.44 -9.73
CA GLY A 108 6.40 5.21 -9.02
C GLY A 108 6.20 6.18 -7.85
N LEU A 109 5.19 5.91 -7.03
CA LEU A 109 4.96 6.61 -5.78
C LEU A 109 5.69 5.90 -4.62
N PHE A 110 6.21 6.69 -3.69
CA PHE A 110 6.87 6.21 -2.48
C PHE A 110 6.28 6.89 -1.26
N PHE A 111 5.84 6.09 -0.30
CA PHE A 111 5.35 6.56 1.00
C PHE A 111 6.44 6.49 2.05
N GLU A 112 6.51 7.50 2.93
CA GLU A 112 7.35 7.49 4.11
C GLU A 112 6.70 8.20 5.31
N LYS A 113 6.73 7.55 6.46
CA LYS A 113 6.47 8.18 7.77
C LYS A 113 7.78 8.72 8.31
N ILE A 114 7.89 10.06 8.34
CA ILE A 114 9.15 10.78 8.56
C ILE A 114 9.48 10.91 10.05
N THR A 115 8.47 11.11 10.90
CA THR A 115 8.66 11.35 12.34
C THR A 115 8.00 10.27 13.19
N GLY A 116 8.40 10.20 14.46
CA GLY A 116 8.00 9.17 15.42
C GLY A 116 9.05 8.07 15.54
N SER A 117 8.97 7.29 16.62
CA SER A 117 9.91 6.20 16.91
C SER A 117 9.70 4.97 16.00
N GLN A 118 8.47 4.66 15.63
CA GLN A 118 8.15 3.62 14.65
C GLN A 118 7.86 4.29 13.31
N ARG A 119 8.69 4.03 12.32
CA ARG A 119 8.57 4.56 10.96
C ARG A 119 8.31 3.43 9.98
N VAL A 120 7.67 3.75 8.87
CA VAL A 120 7.45 2.85 7.74
C VAL A 120 7.69 3.60 6.46
N ALA A 121 8.33 2.94 5.49
CA ALA A 121 8.55 3.49 4.16
C ALA A 121 8.51 2.37 3.11
N GLY A 122 8.02 2.68 1.91
CA GLY A 122 7.93 1.70 0.82
C GLY A 122 7.37 2.25 -0.46
N MET A 123 7.48 1.44 -1.51
CA MET A 123 6.90 1.73 -2.83
C MET A 123 5.40 1.48 -2.81
N LEU A 124 4.68 2.29 -3.58
CA LEU A 124 3.24 2.20 -3.79
C LEU A 124 2.99 1.74 -5.23
N TYR A 125 2.44 0.55 -5.37
CA TYR A 125 2.11 -0.08 -6.64
C TYR A 125 0.63 0.08 -6.95
N PRO A 126 0.23 0.53 -8.14
CA PRO A 126 -1.18 0.67 -8.50
C PRO A 126 -1.91 -0.68 -8.44
N ARG A 127 -3.20 -0.66 -8.08
CA ARG A 127 -4.10 -1.82 -8.06
C ARG A 127 -5.19 -1.68 -9.11
N GLU A 128 -5.57 -2.80 -9.71
CA GLU A 128 -6.69 -2.85 -10.67
C GLU A 128 -8.02 -2.42 -10.02
N GLU A 129 -8.24 -2.81 -8.76
CA GLU A 129 -9.44 -2.45 -7.99
C GLU A 129 -9.41 -1.01 -7.46
N GLY A 130 -8.39 -0.25 -7.79
CA GLY A 130 -8.15 1.11 -7.31
C GLY A 130 -7.30 1.18 -6.03
N GLY A 131 -6.70 2.35 -5.80
CA GLY A 131 -5.71 2.55 -4.74
C GLY A 131 -4.35 1.93 -5.07
N TYR A 132 -3.55 1.66 -4.03
CA TYR A 132 -2.18 1.19 -4.19
C TYR A 132 -1.85 0.12 -3.15
N VAL A 133 -1.02 -0.85 -3.52
CA VAL A 133 -0.34 -1.72 -2.55
C VAL A 133 0.95 -1.05 -2.10
N LEU A 134 1.14 -0.93 -0.80
CA LEU A 134 2.43 -0.57 -0.19
C LEU A 134 3.23 -1.86 0.03
N LEU A 135 4.43 -1.91 -0.54
CA LEU A 135 5.48 -2.86 -0.17
C LEU A 135 6.62 -2.07 0.45
N GLY A 136 6.86 -2.26 1.72
CA GLY A 136 7.82 -1.46 2.47
C GLY A 136 8.34 -2.18 3.71
N ALA A 137 9.04 -1.43 4.54
CA ALA A 137 9.56 -1.94 5.79
C ALA A 137 9.43 -0.91 6.92
N THR A 138 9.36 -1.42 8.14
CA THR A 138 9.43 -0.62 9.36
C THR A 138 10.89 -0.38 9.76
N SER A 139 11.12 0.68 10.53
CA SER A 139 12.39 0.96 11.23
C SER A 139 12.10 1.67 12.54
N VAL A 140 12.96 1.48 13.56
CA VAL A 140 12.72 1.98 14.91
C VAL A 140 13.81 2.98 15.34
N GLY A 141 13.41 4.00 16.05
CA GLY A 141 14.32 4.99 16.62
C GLY A 141 15.20 5.68 15.58
N ASN A 142 16.52 5.58 15.75
CA ASN A 142 17.52 6.18 14.86
C ASN A 142 18.12 5.16 13.86
N GLU A 143 17.54 3.98 13.73
CA GLU A 143 17.97 3.01 12.73
C GLU A 143 17.89 3.59 11.32
N PRO A 144 18.80 3.18 10.43
CA PRO A 144 18.62 3.45 9.01
C PRO A 144 17.29 2.90 8.50
N PRO A 145 16.64 3.52 7.52
CA PRO A 145 15.44 2.95 6.92
C PRO A 145 15.72 1.54 6.37
N HIS A 146 14.93 0.56 6.82
CA HIS A 146 15.00 -0.79 6.27
C HIS A 146 14.35 -0.82 4.88
N ARG A 147 14.70 -1.82 4.10
CA ARG A 147 14.11 -2.08 2.78
C ARG A 147 13.18 -3.26 2.89
N TYR A 148 12.17 -3.27 2.07
CA TYR A 148 11.32 -4.43 1.87
C TYR A 148 12.15 -5.65 1.42
N SER A 149 11.88 -6.82 1.98
CA SER A 149 12.68 -8.03 1.70
C SER A 149 12.38 -8.65 0.34
N GLY A 150 11.16 -8.47 -0.19
CA GLY A 150 10.81 -8.85 -1.55
C GLY A 150 11.59 -8.02 -2.56
N ASN A 151 11.86 -8.61 -3.72
CA ASN A 151 12.73 -8.00 -4.70
C ASN A 151 12.29 -8.39 -6.10
N HIS A 152 12.42 -7.49 -7.07
CA HIS A 152 12.13 -7.74 -8.48
C HIS A 152 12.74 -9.06 -8.94
N GLY A 153 11.89 -10.04 -9.26
CA GLY A 153 12.29 -11.34 -9.78
C GLY A 153 12.94 -12.30 -8.79
N SER A 154 12.95 -12.02 -7.50
CA SER A 154 13.39 -12.95 -6.46
C SER A 154 12.25 -13.87 -6.05
N ALA A 155 11.85 -14.78 -6.92
CA ALA A 155 10.97 -15.88 -6.52
C ALA A 155 11.59 -16.60 -5.33
N GLY A 156 11.00 -16.47 -4.14
CA GLY A 156 11.45 -17.13 -2.91
C GLY A 156 12.17 -16.25 -1.91
N ALA A 157 12.14 -14.92 -2.02
CA ALA A 157 12.56 -14.05 -0.93
C ALA A 157 11.74 -14.36 0.32
N GLU A 158 12.41 -14.58 1.45
CA GLU A 158 11.74 -14.79 2.73
C GLU A 158 11.35 -13.44 3.33
N ALA A 159 10.11 -13.35 3.83
CA ALA A 159 9.64 -12.18 4.56
C ALA A 159 10.44 -11.98 5.84
N THR A 160 10.72 -10.74 6.18
CA THR A 160 11.34 -10.37 7.46
C THR A 160 10.29 -9.82 8.43
N PRO A 161 10.55 -9.80 9.75
CA PRO A 161 9.68 -9.17 10.74
C PRO A 161 9.47 -7.67 10.50
N ASP A 162 10.37 -7.02 9.76
CA ASP A 162 10.31 -5.60 9.44
C ASP A 162 9.42 -5.30 8.23
N ASP A 163 9.05 -6.31 7.45
CA ASP A 163 8.23 -6.11 6.25
C ASP A 163 6.84 -5.57 6.61
N ALA A 164 6.51 -4.45 6.01
CA ALA A 164 5.23 -3.77 6.13
C ALA A 164 4.51 -3.75 4.79
N VAL A 165 3.38 -4.46 4.72
CA VAL A 165 2.56 -4.48 3.51
C VAL A 165 1.16 -3.98 3.82
N GLY A 166 0.60 -3.17 2.92
CA GLY A 166 -0.71 -2.57 3.15
C GLY A 166 -1.37 -2.08 1.87
N VAL A 167 -2.60 -1.61 2.03
CA VAL A 167 -3.39 -1.04 0.93
C VAL A 167 -3.68 0.43 1.22
N LEU A 168 -3.19 1.32 0.35
CA LEU A 168 -3.51 2.74 0.38
C LEU A 168 -4.80 2.99 -0.40
N SER A 169 -5.75 3.63 0.27
CA SER A 169 -7.00 4.13 -0.34
C SER A 169 -7.13 5.63 -0.11
N SER A 170 -7.47 6.36 -1.18
CA SER A 170 -7.89 7.76 -1.06
C SER A 170 -9.29 7.85 -0.46
N LEU A 171 -9.53 8.85 0.37
CA LEU A 171 -10.82 9.21 0.94
C LEU A 171 -11.20 10.64 0.56
N GLY A 172 -10.77 11.07 -0.64
CA GLY A 172 -10.92 12.42 -1.16
C GLY A 172 -9.60 13.20 -1.23
N ALA A 173 -9.66 14.46 -1.64
CA ALA A 173 -8.47 15.27 -1.95
C ALA A 173 -7.49 15.45 -0.78
N ASN A 174 -7.99 15.43 0.46
CA ASN A 174 -7.21 15.76 1.66
C ASN A 174 -7.15 14.64 2.70
N ARG A 175 -7.66 13.47 2.38
CA ARG A 175 -7.68 12.30 3.27
C ARG A 175 -7.33 11.03 2.51
N ALA A 176 -6.57 10.16 3.17
CA ALA A 176 -6.29 8.81 2.72
C ALA A 176 -6.06 7.91 3.93
N ARG A 177 -6.04 6.59 3.72
CA ARG A 177 -5.61 5.63 4.72
C ARG A 177 -4.75 4.56 4.07
N ILE A 178 -3.84 3.98 4.87
CA ILE A 178 -3.13 2.75 4.52
C ILE A 178 -3.53 1.71 5.54
N GLU A 179 -4.01 0.58 5.10
CA GLU A 179 -4.51 -0.52 5.90
C GLU A 179 -3.52 -1.68 5.82
N PHE A 180 -3.03 -2.14 6.97
CA PHE A 180 -2.01 -3.18 7.10
C PHE A 180 -2.63 -4.44 7.69
N PRO A 181 -2.88 -5.47 6.88
CA PRO A 181 -3.45 -6.73 7.36
C PRO A 181 -2.41 -7.57 8.09
N TYR A 182 -2.79 -8.10 9.23
CA TYR A 182 -1.98 -9.01 10.05
C TYR A 182 -0.51 -8.55 10.17
N PRO A 183 -0.26 -7.36 10.78
CA PRO A 183 1.10 -6.95 11.09
C PRO A 183 1.86 -8.07 11.80
N VAL A 184 3.15 -8.22 11.54
CA VAL A 184 3.95 -9.30 12.15
C VAL A 184 4.06 -9.12 13.66
N GLN A 185 3.89 -7.90 14.16
CA GLN A 185 4.07 -7.55 15.57
C GLN A 185 2.84 -6.82 16.12
N GLU A 186 2.55 -7.06 17.41
CA GLU A 186 1.71 -6.29 18.34
C GLU A 186 0.20 -6.31 18.09
N SER A 187 -0.27 -6.22 16.86
CA SER A 187 -1.69 -5.99 16.55
C SER A 187 -2.24 -6.98 15.51
N THR A 188 -3.56 -7.06 15.42
CA THR A 188 -4.25 -7.85 14.41
C THR A 188 -4.42 -7.07 13.10
N PHE A 189 -4.61 -5.74 13.21
CA PHE A 189 -4.82 -4.86 12.07
C PHE A 189 -4.33 -3.45 12.40
N ASP A 190 -3.55 -2.85 11.50
CA ASP A 190 -3.08 -1.48 11.65
C ASP A 190 -3.63 -0.57 10.55
N VAL A 191 -3.78 0.70 10.90
CA VAL A 191 -4.14 1.75 9.93
C VAL A 191 -3.22 2.95 10.11
N ILE A 192 -2.72 3.50 9.00
CA ILE A 192 -2.17 4.85 8.99
C ILE A 192 -3.23 5.77 8.36
N GLU A 193 -3.82 6.64 9.16
CA GLU A 193 -4.65 7.73 8.67
C GLU A 193 -3.76 8.86 8.17
N LEU A 194 -4.12 9.42 7.01
CA LEU A 194 -3.44 10.54 6.34
C LEU A 194 -4.40 11.71 6.18
N LYS A 195 -3.94 12.93 6.49
CA LYS A 195 -4.68 14.17 6.23
C LYS A 195 -3.75 15.34 5.84
N ARG A 196 -4.28 16.26 5.09
CA ARG A 196 -3.68 17.57 4.75
C ARG A 196 -4.38 18.70 5.47
#